data_ea6b09de087723a10c34b2a0264b28be
#
_entry.id   ea6b09de087723a10c34b2a0264b28be
#
_cell.length_a   1.000
_cell.length_b   1.000
_cell.length_c   1.000
_cell.angle_alpha   90.00
_cell.angle_beta   90.00
_cell.angle_gamma   90.00
#
_symmetry.space_group_name_H-M   'P 1'
#
loop_
_entity.id
_entity.type
_entity.pdbx_description
1 polymer ?
#
loop_
_entity_poly.entity_id
_entity_poly.type
_entity_poly.pdbx_seq_one_letter_code
_entity_poly.pdbx_strand_id
1 'polypeptide(L)'
;MAEQPENKDWLDKLGEFFSKIFINPNKDIAYSIRKRGEDEIEIRDSIFDGYARGFIRFILFVGFLIVGFGGGNSLNKPFASQINDFKITFARAYNPDERIMPIYKDYLEMYNTPGTLTSQKPLMSYEEYSKPYLDRWKYKKVHIYLYGVFFTFILFFFFLPRPRGFRVNRKKRVIYWQTIFGSHAIAFVPEQGDPLGGINYSRFGLYAFGGHERFSFQLWIDDYLSKRRVTALFGVYPSPSSEHNAQILRAIRAYLTEDNPEFLKYVGRDFKNFGLKFNIALCNAFALRVPFSRKKADRAIELALAEWNKKTPNQKQGWFNERRATQKLINERHLREELNNEVK
;
A
#
# COMPACT_ATOMS: atom_id res chain seq x y z
N MET A 1 -16.87 -36.40 36.77
CA MET A 1 -16.65 -36.20 35.34
C MET A 1 -15.28 -35.57 35.20
N ALA A 2 -14.29 -36.33 34.76
CA ALA A 2 -12.95 -35.79 34.52
C ALA A 2 -12.98 -35.06 33.19
N GLU A 3 -12.64 -33.77 33.20
CA GLU A 3 -12.44 -32.98 31.98
C GLU A 3 -11.33 -33.63 31.15
N GLN A 4 -11.68 -34.05 29.94
CA GLN A 4 -10.67 -34.50 28.99
C GLN A 4 -9.80 -33.27 28.64
N PRO A 5 -8.46 -33.40 28.64
CA PRO A 5 -7.58 -32.32 28.23
C PRO A 5 -7.84 -32.03 26.74
N GLU A 6 -8.26 -30.79 26.44
CA GLU A 6 -8.35 -30.28 25.08
C GLU A 6 -7.05 -30.60 24.33
N ASN A 7 -7.17 -31.43 23.35
CA ASN A 7 -6.05 -31.81 22.50
C ASN A 7 -5.77 -30.64 21.53
N LYS A 8 -5.07 -29.61 22.02
CA LYS A 8 -4.63 -28.49 21.20
C LYS A 8 -3.89 -29.03 20.01
N ASP A 9 -4.37 -28.70 18.82
CA ASP A 9 -3.75 -29.08 17.55
C ASP A 9 -2.26 -28.70 17.56
N TRP A 10 -1.41 -29.52 16.95
CA TRP A 10 0.02 -29.29 16.88
C TRP A 10 0.35 -27.91 16.25
N LEU A 11 -0.50 -27.42 15.34
CA LEU A 11 -0.40 -26.09 14.75
C LEU A 11 -0.57 -24.96 15.78
N ASP A 12 -1.49 -25.12 16.75
CA ASP A 12 -1.66 -24.16 17.82
C ASP A 12 -0.46 -24.15 18.76
N LYS A 13 0.08 -25.35 19.06
CA LYS A 13 1.32 -25.48 19.86
C LYS A 13 2.52 -24.87 19.15
N LEU A 14 2.60 -25.04 17.83
CA LEU A 14 3.65 -24.43 17.01
C LEU A 14 3.47 -22.91 16.95
N GLY A 15 2.25 -22.43 16.80
CA GLY A 15 1.90 -21.01 16.84
C GLY A 15 2.24 -20.36 18.17
N GLU A 16 1.90 -21.02 19.30
CA GLU A 16 2.28 -20.56 20.64
C GLU A 16 3.80 -20.58 20.86
N PHE A 17 4.50 -21.61 20.35
CA PHE A 17 5.95 -21.71 20.45
C PHE A 17 6.63 -20.57 19.69
N PHE A 18 6.22 -20.34 18.43
CA PHE A 18 6.73 -19.22 17.65
C PHE A 18 6.36 -17.87 18.25
N SER A 19 5.14 -17.71 18.78
CA SER A 19 4.72 -16.48 19.43
C SER A 19 5.58 -16.17 20.65
N LYS A 20 5.85 -17.16 21.50
CA LYS A 20 6.71 -16.99 22.70
C LYS A 20 8.17 -16.66 22.34
N ILE A 21 8.69 -17.20 21.25
CA ILE A 21 10.06 -16.93 20.80
C ILE A 21 10.17 -15.53 20.14
N PHE A 22 9.13 -15.13 19.40
CA PHE A 22 9.19 -13.93 18.55
C PHE A 22 8.49 -12.71 19.14
N ILE A 23 7.58 -12.89 20.12
CA ILE A 23 6.76 -11.82 20.69
C ILE A 23 7.19 -11.54 22.13
N ASN A 24 7.83 -10.41 22.34
CA ASN A 24 7.96 -9.82 23.68
C ASN A 24 7.16 -8.51 23.68
N PRO A 25 5.99 -8.46 24.38
CA PRO A 25 5.08 -7.32 24.31
C PRO A 25 5.75 -5.98 24.66
N ASN A 26 6.70 -5.97 25.59
CA ASN A 26 7.44 -4.76 25.96
C ASN A 26 8.46 -4.31 24.91
N LYS A 27 8.84 -5.19 23.99
CA LYS A 27 9.75 -4.90 22.88
C LYS A 27 8.99 -4.53 21.61
N ASP A 28 7.75 -4.96 21.45
CA ASP A 28 6.95 -4.73 20.25
C ASP A 28 6.59 -3.25 20.06
N ILE A 29 6.32 -2.52 21.13
CA ILE A 29 6.11 -1.06 21.08
C ILE A 29 7.32 -0.35 20.47
N ALA A 30 8.55 -0.78 20.81
CA ALA A 30 9.77 -0.18 20.31
C ALA A 30 9.93 -0.35 18.79
N TYR A 31 9.33 -1.38 18.18
CA TYR A 31 9.28 -1.49 16.72
C TYR A 31 8.28 -0.54 16.08
N SER A 32 7.17 -0.28 16.74
CA SER A 32 6.13 0.60 16.23
C SER A 32 6.45 2.08 16.41
N ILE A 33 7.34 2.41 17.36
CA ILE A 33 7.69 3.79 17.71
C ILE A 33 9.16 4.08 17.41
N ARG A 34 9.43 5.25 16.86
CA ARG A 34 10.79 5.77 16.63
C ARG A 34 10.93 7.14 17.27
N LYS A 35 12.03 7.38 17.99
CA LYS A 35 12.41 8.72 18.43
C LYS A 35 12.93 9.51 17.24
N ARG A 36 12.47 10.74 17.04
CA ARG A 36 12.85 11.63 15.94
C ARG A 36 13.51 12.92 16.39
N GLY A 37 13.64 13.09 17.66
CA GLY A 37 14.22 14.23 18.36
C GLY A 37 13.94 14.12 19.83
N GLU A 38 14.16 15.17 20.60
CA GLU A 38 13.86 15.20 22.04
C GLU A 38 12.35 15.24 22.28
N ASP A 39 11.63 16.03 21.49
CA ASP A 39 10.20 16.29 21.65
C ASP A 39 9.32 15.60 20.59
N GLU A 40 9.87 14.65 19.83
CA GLU A 40 9.14 14.06 18.72
C GLU A 40 9.33 12.55 18.62
N ILE A 41 8.22 11.85 18.52
CA ILE A 41 8.16 10.42 18.17
C ILE A 41 7.42 10.22 16.85
N GLU A 42 7.76 9.14 16.15
CA GLU A 42 7.08 8.69 14.94
C GLU A 42 6.50 7.30 15.19
N ILE A 43 5.19 7.16 14.98
CA ILE A 43 4.51 5.86 14.97
C ILE A 43 4.58 5.34 13.54
N ARG A 44 5.12 4.15 13.35
CA ARG A 44 5.31 3.57 12.02
C ARG A 44 3.96 3.21 11.38
N ASP A 45 3.94 3.23 10.07
CA ASP A 45 2.86 2.68 9.25
C ASP A 45 2.65 1.19 9.55
N SER A 46 1.45 0.71 9.30
CA SER A 46 1.07 -0.68 9.53
C SER A 46 1.87 -1.63 8.64
N ILE A 47 2.35 -2.73 9.21
CA ILE A 47 2.96 -3.82 8.43
C ILE A 47 1.95 -4.45 7.49
N PHE A 48 0.68 -4.41 7.85
CA PHE A 48 -0.40 -4.90 7.01
C PHE A 48 -0.40 -4.24 5.62
N ASP A 49 -0.23 -2.93 5.57
CA ASP A 49 -0.05 -2.19 4.32
C ASP A 49 1.23 -2.67 3.58
N GLY A 50 2.29 -3.03 4.31
CA GLY A 50 3.49 -3.68 3.77
C GLY A 50 3.20 -5.05 3.18
N TYR A 51 2.44 -5.89 3.87
CA TYR A 51 2.06 -7.23 3.38
C TYR A 51 1.19 -7.16 2.13
N ALA A 52 0.19 -6.29 2.10
CA ALA A 52 -0.65 -6.10 0.93
C ALA A 52 0.18 -5.70 -0.31
N ARG A 53 1.08 -4.73 -0.15
CA ARG A 53 2.01 -4.33 -1.22
C ARG A 53 2.98 -5.45 -1.59
N GLY A 54 3.52 -6.17 -0.61
CA GLY A 54 4.40 -7.30 -0.83
C GLY A 54 3.72 -8.41 -1.61
N PHE A 55 2.48 -8.73 -1.27
CA PHE A 55 1.69 -9.74 -1.96
C PHE A 55 1.38 -9.35 -3.42
N ILE A 56 0.95 -8.11 -3.65
CA ILE A 56 0.72 -7.61 -5.01
C ILE A 56 2.00 -7.70 -5.83
N ARG A 57 3.15 -7.28 -5.28
CA ARG A 57 4.45 -7.38 -5.98
C ARG A 57 4.86 -8.81 -6.24
N PHE A 58 4.61 -9.71 -5.31
CA PHE A 58 4.89 -11.14 -5.49
C PHE A 58 4.07 -11.71 -6.66
N ILE A 59 2.77 -11.41 -6.72
CA ILE A 59 1.92 -11.83 -7.84
C ILE A 59 2.42 -11.23 -9.15
N LEU A 60 2.76 -9.95 -9.19
CA LEU A 60 3.31 -9.31 -10.38
C LEU A 60 4.65 -9.92 -10.79
N PHE A 61 5.52 -10.25 -9.84
CA PHE A 61 6.81 -10.88 -10.10
C PHE A 61 6.63 -12.30 -10.64
N VAL A 62 5.77 -13.11 -10.02
CA VAL A 62 5.46 -14.47 -10.52
C VAL A 62 4.83 -14.40 -11.91
N GLY A 63 3.87 -13.50 -12.12
CA GLY A 63 3.29 -13.27 -13.45
C GLY A 63 4.35 -12.87 -14.49
N PHE A 64 5.28 -12.00 -14.12
CA PHE A 64 6.40 -11.62 -14.97
C PHE A 64 7.30 -12.80 -15.33
N LEU A 65 7.61 -13.68 -14.36
CA LEU A 65 8.37 -14.91 -14.63
C LEU A 65 7.61 -15.86 -15.57
N ILE A 66 6.32 -16.09 -15.30
CA ILE A 66 5.49 -16.96 -16.15
C ILE A 66 5.45 -16.43 -17.59
N VAL A 67 5.23 -15.14 -17.77
CA VAL A 67 5.21 -14.51 -19.09
C VAL A 67 6.60 -14.53 -19.73
N GLY A 68 7.65 -14.26 -18.96
CA GLY A 68 9.02 -14.17 -19.46
C GLY A 68 9.59 -15.50 -19.92
N PHE A 69 9.28 -16.58 -19.21
CA PHE A 69 9.86 -17.91 -19.44
C PHE A 69 8.85 -18.95 -19.94
N GLY A 70 7.56 -18.63 -19.95
CA GLY A 70 6.51 -19.48 -20.50
C GLY A 70 6.29 -19.28 -22.00
N GLY A 71 5.37 -20.04 -22.59
CA GLY A 71 4.88 -19.80 -23.95
C GLY A 71 5.91 -19.97 -25.08
N GLY A 72 6.88 -20.88 -24.91
CA GLY A 72 7.91 -21.11 -25.92
C GLY A 72 9.17 -20.24 -25.78
N ASN A 73 9.24 -19.42 -24.74
CA ASN A 73 10.47 -18.70 -24.37
C ASN A 73 11.51 -19.63 -23.76
N SER A 74 12.78 -19.34 -23.94
CA SER A 74 13.88 -20.08 -23.31
C SER A 74 14.57 -19.26 -22.24
N LEU A 75 15.29 -19.92 -21.34
CA LEU A 75 16.09 -19.21 -20.31
C LEU A 75 17.10 -18.25 -20.91
N ASN A 76 17.61 -18.55 -22.11
CA ASN A 76 18.58 -17.71 -22.81
C ASN A 76 17.92 -16.54 -23.56
N LYS A 77 16.61 -16.59 -23.81
CA LYS A 77 15.84 -15.56 -24.52
C LYS A 77 14.50 -15.35 -23.82
N PRO A 78 14.52 -14.80 -22.60
CA PRO A 78 13.28 -14.48 -21.92
C PRO A 78 12.49 -13.41 -22.70
N PHE A 79 11.17 -13.50 -22.64
CA PHE A 79 10.24 -12.59 -23.35
C PHE A 79 10.37 -12.57 -24.89
N ALA A 80 11.05 -13.52 -25.50
CA ALA A 80 11.30 -13.48 -26.94
C ALA A 80 10.00 -13.48 -27.75
N SER A 81 9.02 -14.29 -27.38
CA SER A 81 7.71 -14.33 -28.04
C SER A 81 6.95 -13.03 -27.87
N GLN A 82 6.90 -12.46 -26.66
CA GLN A 82 6.20 -11.18 -26.38
C GLN A 82 6.85 -10.01 -27.11
N ILE A 83 8.17 -9.96 -27.13
CA ILE A 83 8.91 -8.93 -27.87
C ILE A 83 8.65 -9.04 -29.36
N ASN A 84 8.63 -10.28 -29.89
CA ASN A 84 8.32 -10.50 -31.30
C ASN A 84 6.88 -10.10 -31.63
N ASP A 85 5.91 -10.53 -30.82
CA ASP A 85 4.50 -10.17 -30.99
C ASP A 85 4.28 -8.66 -30.90
N PHE A 86 4.97 -7.98 -30.00
CA PHE A 86 4.95 -6.52 -29.92
C PHE A 86 5.51 -5.88 -31.19
N LYS A 87 6.69 -6.35 -31.66
CA LYS A 87 7.29 -5.85 -32.91
C LYS A 87 6.38 -6.04 -34.10
N ILE A 88 5.77 -7.23 -34.24
CA ILE A 88 4.82 -7.52 -35.30
C ILE A 88 3.59 -6.62 -35.21
N THR A 89 3.04 -6.46 -34.01
CA THR A 89 1.87 -5.59 -33.78
C THR A 89 2.19 -4.13 -34.05
N PHE A 90 3.38 -3.67 -33.66
CA PHE A 90 3.86 -2.31 -33.92
C PHE A 90 4.04 -2.06 -35.43
N ALA A 91 4.70 -2.96 -36.13
CA ALA A 91 4.87 -2.86 -37.56
C ALA A 91 3.52 -2.84 -38.31
N ARG A 92 2.56 -3.70 -37.94
CA ARG A 92 1.19 -3.70 -38.49
C ARG A 92 0.43 -2.40 -38.19
N ALA A 93 0.73 -1.73 -37.06
CA ALA A 93 0.06 -0.49 -36.68
C ALA A 93 0.62 0.76 -37.37
N TYR A 94 1.94 0.83 -37.57
CA TYR A 94 2.62 2.05 -38.00
C TYR A 94 3.31 1.93 -39.38
N ASN A 95 3.76 0.70 -39.75
CA ASN A 95 4.43 0.42 -41.01
C ASN A 95 3.82 -0.81 -41.69
N PRO A 96 2.51 -0.79 -42.02
CA PRO A 96 1.80 -1.96 -42.53
C PRO A 96 2.40 -2.45 -43.87
N ASP A 97 2.86 -1.55 -44.72
CA ASP A 97 3.43 -1.89 -46.03
C ASP A 97 4.70 -2.73 -45.93
N GLU A 98 5.53 -2.52 -44.91
CA GLU A 98 6.71 -3.34 -44.62
C GLU A 98 6.36 -4.81 -44.37
N ARG A 99 5.14 -5.08 -43.91
CA ARG A 99 4.63 -6.42 -43.64
C ARG A 99 3.80 -7.01 -44.77
N ILE A 100 3.12 -6.16 -45.53
CA ILE A 100 2.26 -6.61 -46.62
C ILE A 100 3.09 -6.86 -47.88
N MET A 101 4.11 -6.04 -48.13
CA MET A 101 4.94 -6.13 -49.36
C MET A 101 5.60 -7.51 -49.56
N PRO A 102 6.21 -8.16 -48.54
CA PRO A 102 6.74 -9.53 -48.72
C PRO A 102 5.64 -10.53 -49.10
N ILE A 103 4.48 -10.43 -48.45
CA ILE A 103 3.35 -11.36 -48.72
C ILE A 103 2.79 -11.12 -50.11
N TYR A 104 2.79 -9.89 -50.60
CA TYR A 104 2.38 -9.57 -51.95
C TYR A 104 3.38 -10.06 -52.99
N LYS A 105 4.69 -10.02 -52.69
CA LYS A 105 5.71 -10.64 -53.55
C LYS A 105 5.51 -12.14 -53.67
N ASP A 106 5.27 -12.82 -52.58
CA ASP A 106 4.96 -14.28 -52.58
C ASP A 106 3.69 -14.58 -53.40
N TYR A 107 2.66 -13.69 -53.30
CA TYR A 107 1.46 -13.79 -54.15
C TYR A 107 1.77 -13.63 -55.64
N LEU A 108 2.65 -12.70 -56.03
CA LEU A 108 3.07 -12.49 -57.44
C LEU A 108 3.85 -13.71 -57.93
N GLU A 109 4.73 -14.30 -57.13
CA GLU A 109 5.45 -15.52 -57.48
C GLU A 109 4.49 -16.69 -57.74
N MET A 110 3.51 -16.89 -56.82
CA MET A 110 2.47 -17.90 -57.02
C MET A 110 1.59 -17.64 -58.22
N TYR A 111 1.28 -16.36 -58.54
CA TYR A 111 0.50 -16.00 -59.70
C TYR A 111 1.24 -16.33 -60.99
N ASN A 112 2.54 -16.10 -61.05
CA ASN A 112 3.40 -16.36 -62.24
C ASN A 112 3.73 -17.86 -62.39
N THR A 113 3.38 -18.75 -61.42
CA THR A 113 3.65 -20.19 -61.51
C THR A 113 2.48 -20.86 -62.26
N PRO A 114 2.73 -21.46 -63.45
CA PRO A 114 1.69 -22.10 -64.25
C PRO A 114 1.02 -23.24 -63.46
N GLY A 115 -0.30 -23.37 -63.60
CA GLY A 115 -1.09 -24.43 -62.97
C GLY A 115 -1.51 -24.21 -61.51
N THR A 116 -1.18 -23.07 -60.94
CA THR A 116 -1.69 -22.69 -59.59
C THR A 116 -3.10 -22.16 -59.70
N LEU A 117 -3.91 -22.38 -58.62
CA LEU A 117 -5.25 -21.77 -58.53
C LEU A 117 -5.22 -20.21 -58.55
N THR A 118 -4.10 -19.62 -58.16
CA THR A 118 -3.86 -18.20 -58.15
C THR A 118 -3.71 -17.64 -59.57
N SER A 119 -3.04 -18.35 -60.46
CA SER A 119 -2.86 -17.94 -61.85
C SER A 119 -4.13 -17.96 -62.69
N GLN A 120 -5.19 -18.60 -62.22
CA GLN A 120 -6.50 -18.63 -62.88
C GLN A 120 -7.40 -17.44 -62.54
N LYS A 121 -7.01 -16.58 -61.60
CA LYS A 121 -7.76 -15.37 -61.19
C LYS A 121 -7.14 -14.12 -61.79
N PRO A 122 -7.89 -12.99 -61.91
CA PRO A 122 -7.30 -11.75 -62.33
C PRO A 122 -6.21 -11.31 -61.34
N LEU A 123 -5.11 -10.74 -61.88
CA LEU A 123 -4.05 -10.18 -61.07
C LEU A 123 -4.56 -9.01 -60.27
N MET A 124 -4.41 -9.08 -58.95
CA MET A 124 -4.77 -7.98 -58.05
C MET A 124 -3.65 -6.93 -58.00
N SER A 125 -3.99 -5.68 -58.05
CA SER A 125 -3.05 -4.58 -57.73
C SER A 125 -2.63 -4.64 -56.26
N TYR A 126 -1.50 -4.01 -55.91
CA TYR A 126 -1.07 -3.92 -54.52
C TYR A 126 -2.13 -3.27 -53.61
N GLU A 127 -2.80 -2.24 -54.11
CA GLU A 127 -3.86 -1.55 -53.36
C GLU A 127 -5.05 -2.45 -53.03
N GLU A 128 -5.51 -3.22 -54.03
CA GLU A 128 -6.59 -4.19 -53.83
C GLU A 128 -6.19 -5.30 -52.91
N TYR A 129 -4.95 -5.81 -53.03
CA TYR A 129 -4.41 -6.89 -52.18
C TYR A 129 -4.21 -6.44 -50.74
N SER A 130 -3.72 -5.22 -50.53
CA SER A 130 -3.41 -4.69 -49.19
C SER A 130 -4.64 -4.28 -48.38
N LYS A 131 -5.73 -3.88 -49.04
CA LYS A 131 -6.95 -3.33 -48.41
C LYS A 131 -7.52 -4.21 -47.30
N PRO A 132 -7.70 -5.52 -47.43
CA PRO A 132 -8.22 -6.39 -46.39
C PRO A 132 -7.30 -6.44 -45.13
N TYR A 133 -5.97 -6.34 -45.34
CA TYR A 133 -4.99 -6.30 -44.27
C TYR A 133 -5.05 -4.98 -43.52
N LEU A 134 -5.10 -3.85 -44.24
CA LEU A 134 -5.21 -2.51 -43.67
C LEU A 134 -6.49 -2.36 -42.84
N ASP A 135 -7.62 -2.85 -43.36
CA ASP A 135 -8.89 -2.84 -42.62
C ASP A 135 -8.84 -3.68 -41.34
N ARG A 136 -8.21 -4.83 -41.38
CA ARG A 136 -8.01 -5.68 -40.20
C ARG A 136 -7.04 -5.08 -39.20
N TRP A 137 -6.03 -4.33 -39.66
CA TRP A 137 -4.95 -3.81 -38.82
C TRP A 137 -5.22 -2.40 -38.28
N LYS A 138 -6.24 -1.71 -38.75
CA LYS A 138 -6.58 -0.34 -38.32
C LYS A 138 -6.70 -0.20 -36.78
N TYR A 139 -7.14 -1.25 -36.09
CA TYR A 139 -7.27 -1.27 -34.64
C TYR A 139 -5.97 -1.64 -33.90
N LYS A 140 -4.89 -2.00 -34.59
CA LYS A 140 -3.64 -2.39 -33.94
C LYS A 140 -2.97 -1.25 -33.17
N LYS A 141 -3.21 0.00 -33.58
CA LYS A 141 -2.77 1.20 -32.82
C LYS A 141 -3.38 1.20 -31.40
N VAL A 142 -4.65 0.85 -31.28
CA VAL A 142 -5.33 0.76 -29.97
C VAL A 142 -4.66 -0.29 -29.09
N HIS A 143 -4.27 -1.43 -29.66
CA HIS A 143 -3.55 -2.47 -28.90
C HIS A 143 -2.20 -1.97 -28.37
N ILE A 144 -1.46 -1.17 -29.15
CA ILE A 144 -0.19 -0.57 -28.69
C ILE A 144 -0.43 0.36 -27.51
N TYR A 145 -1.46 1.21 -27.58
CA TYR A 145 -1.82 2.07 -26.44
C TYR A 145 -2.23 1.26 -25.22
N LEU A 146 -3.02 0.20 -25.39
CA LEU A 146 -3.41 -0.69 -24.30
C LEU A 146 -2.19 -1.37 -23.64
N TYR A 147 -1.20 -1.82 -24.42
CA TYR A 147 0.05 -2.34 -23.86
C TYR A 147 0.79 -1.27 -23.04
N GLY A 148 0.86 -0.03 -23.56
CA GLY A 148 1.47 1.09 -22.83
C GLY A 148 0.77 1.39 -21.50
N VAL A 149 -0.56 1.47 -21.52
CA VAL A 149 -1.37 1.68 -20.29
C VAL A 149 -1.18 0.54 -19.31
N PHE A 150 -1.26 -0.71 -19.76
CA PHE A 150 -1.09 -1.89 -18.93
C PHE A 150 0.30 -1.94 -18.30
N PHE A 151 1.35 -1.68 -19.07
CA PHE A 151 2.71 -1.63 -18.57
C PHE A 151 2.92 -0.52 -17.54
N THR A 152 2.37 0.67 -17.80
CA THR A 152 2.40 1.78 -16.85
C THR A 152 1.68 1.42 -15.55
N PHE A 153 0.54 0.74 -15.64
CA PHE A 153 -0.22 0.27 -14.48
C PHE A 153 0.59 -0.75 -13.65
N ILE A 154 1.24 -1.71 -14.31
CA ILE A 154 2.13 -2.68 -13.63
C ILE A 154 3.27 -1.95 -12.91
N LEU A 155 3.94 -1.01 -13.58
CA LEU A 155 5.01 -0.21 -12.98
C LEU A 155 4.50 0.60 -11.79
N PHE A 156 3.32 1.20 -11.90
CA PHE A 156 2.71 1.95 -10.80
C PHE A 156 2.51 1.06 -9.56
N PHE A 157 1.91 -0.12 -9.72
CA PHE A 157 1.72 -1.05 -8.60
C PHE A 157 3.02 -1.62 -8.06
N PHE A 158 3.99 -1.86 -8.92
CA PHE A 158 5.31 -2.35 -8.51
C PHE A 158 6.04 -1.33 -7.64
N PHE A 159 5.97 -0.05 -8.00
CA PHE A 159 6.62 1.05 -7.29
C PHE A 159 5.69 1.80 -6.35
N LEU A 160 4.58 1.21 -5.95
CA LEU A 160 3.60 1.85 -5.07
C LEU A 160 4.30 2.46 -3.85
N PRO A 161 4.15 3.77 -3.61
CA PRO A 161 4.88 4.45 -2.55
C PRO A 161 4.42 3.97 -1.17
N ARG A 162 5.39 3.84 -0.28
CA ARG A 162 5.15 3.53 1.12
C ARG A 162 4.73 4.79 1.87
N PRO A 163 3.61 4.76 2.61
CA PRO A 163 3.25 5.87 3.48
C PRO A 163 4.28 6.08 4.58
N ARG A 164 4.31 7.28 5.13
CA ARG A 164 5.10 7.61 6.31
C ARG A 164 4.31 7.32 7.57
N GLY A 165 5.02 7.03 8.65
CA GLY A 165 4.41 7.04 9.96
C GLY A 165 3.95 8.45 10.35
N PHE A 166 2.93 8.53 11.19
CA PHE A 166 2.55 9.81 11.75
C PHE A 166 3.47 10.19 12.91
N ARG A 167 3.57 11.49 13.17
CA ARG A 167 4.45 12.02 14.20
C ARG A 167 3.67 12.76 15.27
N VAL A 168 4.15 12.63 16.48
CA VAL A 168 3.63 13.30 17.66
C VAL A 168 4.73 14.20 18.21
N ASN A 169 4.48 15.49 18.21
CA ASN A 169 5.36 16.49 18.79
C ASN A 169 4.76 17.01 20.10
N ARG A 170 5.36 16.66 21.24
CA ARG A 170 4.83 17.02 22.55
C ARG A 170 5.00 18.49 22.87
N LYS A 171 6.12 19.10 22.48
CA LYS A 171 6.40 20.53 22.75
C LYS A 171 5.43 21.45 22.01
N LYS A 172 5.19 21.17 20.73
CA LYS A 172 4.23 21.93 19.90
C LYS A 172 2.78 21.48 20.09
N ARG A 173 2.53 20.39 20.84
CA ARG A 173 1.22 19.75 21.07
C ARG A 173 0.46 19.51 19.76
N VAL A 174 1.14 18.89 18.79
CA VAL A 174 0.56 18.57 17.48
C VAL A 174 0.83 17.10 17.12
N ILE A 175 -0.15 16.51 16.44
CA ILE A 175 -0.02 15.23 15.75
C ILE A 175 -0.09 15.54 14.26
N TYR A 176 0.88 15.06 13.49
CA TYR A 176 0.93 15.36 12.08
C TYR A 176 1.43 14.18 11.25
N TRP A 177 1.02 14.16 10.00
CA TRP A 177 1.35 13.10 9.07
C TRP A 177 1.64 13.66 7.69
N GLN A 178 2.72 13.20 7.05
CA GLN A 178 3.00 13.49 5.66
C GLN A 178 2.33 12.44 4.78
N THR A 179 1.37 12.87 3.96
CA THR A 179 0.70 12.02 2.98
C THR A 179 1.67 11.52 1.89
N ILE A 180 1.24 10.53 1.13
CA ILE A 180 2.03 10.01 -0.01
C ILE A 180 2.28 11.07 -1.09
N PHE A 181 1.45 12.10 -1.17
CA PHE A 181 1.61 13.24 -2.09
C PHE A 181 2.44 14.38 -1.52
N GLY A 182 3.02 14.21 -0.33
CA GLY A 182 3.91 15.18 0.30
C GLY A 182 3.22 16.33 1.03
N SER A 183 1.88 16.39 1.07
CA SER A 183 1.13 17.30 1.92
C SER A 183 1.19 16.84 3.39
N HIS A 184 0.96 17.78 4.32
CA HIS A 184 0.96 17.47 5.75
C HIS A 184 -0.44 17.68 6.31
N ALA A 185 -0.97 16.65 6.97
CA ALA A 185 -2.18 16.74 7.77
C ALA A 185 -1.80 17.00 9.22
N ILE A 186 -2.44 17.96 9.87
CA ILE A 186 -2.10 18.45 11.21
C ILE A 186 -3.34 18.48 12.09
N ALA A 187 -3.22 17.88 13.27
CA ALA A 187 -4.21 17.94 14.34
C ALA A 187 -3.57 18.43 15.63
N PHE A 188 -4.36 19.12 16.46
CA PHE A 188 -3.90 19.64 17.74
C PHE A 188 -4.19 18.67 18.88
N VAL A 189 -3.34 18.71 19.88
CA VAL A 189 -3.49 17.97 21.13
C VAL A 189 -4.14 18.88 22.18
N PRO A 190 -5.27 18.50 22.80
CA PRO A 190 -5.91 19.29 23.83
C PRO A 190 -4.99 19.48 25.05
N GLU A 191 -5.06 20.64 25.68
CA GLU A 191 -4.29 20.92 26.90
C GLU A 191 -4.82 20.12 28.09
N GLN A 192 -6.13 19.89 28.11
CA GLN A 192 -6.82 19.15 29.18
C GLN A 192 -7.65 18.00 28.61
N GLY A 193 -7.79 16.94 29.37
CA GLY A 193 -8.54 15.74 29.01
C GLY A 193 -7.73 14.73 28.20
N ASP A 194 -8.40 13.93 27.37
CA ASP A 194 -7.69 12.90 26.57
C ASP A 194 -6.77 13.54 25.53
N PRO A 195 -5.46 13.29 25.59
CA PRO A 195 -4.50 13.83 24.62
C PRO A 195 -4.80 13.47 23.17
N LEU A 196 -5.53 12.39 22.92
CA LEU A 196 -5.96 11.98 21.58
C LEU A 196 -7.25 12.65 21.10
N GLY A 197 -7.82 13.58 21.87
CA GLY A 197 -9.08 14.26 21.55
C GLY A 197 -9.06 15.11 20.27
N GLY A 198 -7.90 15.31 19.64
CA GLY A 198 -7.76 16.02 18.37
C GLY A 198 -7.78 15.14 17.13
N ILE A 199 -7.84 13.81 17.30
CA ILE A 199 -7.84 12.81 16.23
C ILE A 199 -8.95 11.80 16.45
N ASN A 200 -9.33 11.09 15.40
CA ASN A 200 -10.21 9.95 15.50
C ASN A 200 -9.48 8.68 15.08
N TYR A 201 -9.81 7.58 15.71
CA TYR A 201 -9.19 6.29 15.43
C TYR A 201 -10.19 5.14 15.61
N SER A 202 -9.94 4.08 14.89
CA SER A 202 -10.74 2.85 14.94
C SER A 202 -9.84 1.63 14.82
N ARG A 203 -10.28 0.53 15.36
CA ARG A 203 -9.64 -0.76 15.07
C ARG A 203 -9.99 -1.16 13.64
N PHE A 204 -9.01 -1.60 12.89
CA PHE A 204 -9.17 -2.10 11.53
C PHE A 204 -8.51 -3.48 11.41
N GLY A 205 -9.23 -4.42 10.83
CA GLY A 205 -8.70 -5.75 10.55
C GLY A 205 -9.22 -6.27 9.22
N LEU A 206 -8.45 -7.14 8.58
CA LEU A 206 -8.89 -7.93 7.45
C LEU A 206 -9.32 -9.31 7.95
N TYR A 207 -10.54 -9.66 7.62
CA TYR A 207 -11.12 -10.96 7.92
C TYR A 207 -10.55 -12.11 7.06
N ALA A 208 -9.55 -11.83 6.22
CA ALA A 208 -9.04 -12.77 5.22
C ALA A 208 -8.43 -14.07 5.79
N PHE A 209 -8.17 -14.14 7.09
CA PHE A 209 -7.51 -15.29 7.71
C PHE A 209 -8.29 -15.92 8.87
N GLY A 210 -9.60 -15.76 8.90
CA GLY A 210 -10.47 -16.51 9.82
C GLY A 210 -10.40 -16.10 11.30
N GLY A 211 -9.69 -15.03 11.65
CA GLY A 211 -9.61 -14.51 13.02
C GLY A 211 -10.43 -13.22 13.17
N HIS A 212 -11.13 -13.10 14.30
CA HIS A 212 -11.84 -11.87 14.69
C HIS A 212 -10.91 -10.77 15.18
N GLU A 213 -9.61 -10.99 15.19
CA GLU A 213 -8.62 -10.01 15.64
C GLU A 213 -8.38 -8.92 14.61
N ARG A 214 -8.49 -7.69 15.06
CA ARG A 214 -8.25 -6.50 14.23
C ARG A 214 -6.78 -6.11 14.33
N PHE A 215 -6.09 -6.17 13.20
CA PHE A 215 -4.63 -6.12 13.13
C PHE A 215 -4.02 -4.72 13.22
N SER A 216 -4.76 -3.67 12.83
CA SER A 216 -4.25 -2.29 12.80
C SER A 216 -5.24 -1.35 13.44
N PHE A 217 -4.79 -0.14 13.77
CA PHE A 217 -5.74 0.94 13.95
C PHE A 217 -5.72 1.90 12.76
N GLN A 218 -6.91 2.30 12.38
CA GLN A 218 -7.13 3.33 11.39
C GLN A 218 -7.18 4.66 12.10
N LEU A 219 -6.38 5.61 11.63
CA LEU A 219 -6.31 6.96 12.16
C LEU A 219 -6.92 7.92 11.15
N TRP A 220 -7.79 8.79 11.62
CA TRP A 220 -8.32 9.91 10.88
C TRP A 220 -7.79 11.22 11.46
N ILE A 221 -7.13 11.97 10.61
CA ILE A 221 -6.73 13.34 10.92
C ILE A 221 -7.56 14.25 10.03
N ASP A 222 -8.45 15.02 10.63
CA ASP A 222 -9.09 16.12 9.94
C ASP A 222 -8.07 17.26 9.91
N ASP A 223 -7.40 17.40 8.77
CA ASP A 223 -6.35 18.41 8.61
C ASP A 223 -6.91 19.80 8.86
N TYR A 224 -6.29 20.48 9.80
CA TYR A 224 -6.77 21.77 10.26
C TYR A 224 -6.73 22.85 9.17
N LEU A 225 -5.71 22.82 8.31
CA LEU A 225 -5.53 23.84 7.26
C LEU A 225 -6.44 23.57 6.04
N SER A 226 -6.42 22.34 5.52
CA SER A 226 -7.17 22.00 4.31
C SER A 226 -8.59 21.54 4.58
N LYS A 227 -8.94 21.31 5.86
CA LYS A 227 -10.22 20.73 6.30
C LYS A 227 -10.57 19.40 5.63
N ARG A 228 -9.57 18.71 5.07
CA ARG A 228 -9.72 17.39 4.46
C ARG A 228 -9.44 16.32 5.49
N ARG A 229 -10.24 15.27 5.44
CA ARG A 229 -9.96 14.07 6.23
C ARG A 229 -8.92 13.22 5.53
N VAL A 230 -7.85 12.92 6.25
CA VAL A 230 -6.79 12.04 5.80
C VAL A 230 -6.82 10.77 6.64
N THR A 231 -6.80 9.62 5.99
CA THR A 231 -6.93 8.31 6.62
C THR A 231 -5.70 7.47 6.32
N ALA A 232 -5.16 6.80 7.33
CA ALA A 232 -4.09 5.83 7.17
C ALA A 232 -4.14 4.74 8.24
N LEU A 233 -3.45 3.64 7.98
CA LEU A 233 -3.32 2.49 8.87
C LEU A 233 -1.98 2.52 9.58
N PHE A 234 -1.99 2.41 10.90
CA PHE A 234 -0.81 2.48 11.75
C PHE A 234 -0.79 1.39 12.80
N GLY A 235 0.33 1.29 13.48
CA GLY A 235 0.42 0.68 14.79
C GLY A 235 0.53 -0.82 14.86
N VAL A 236 0.72 -1.49 13.74
CA VAL A 236 0.87 -2.95 13.73
C VAL A 236 2.23 -3.30 13.17
N TYR A 237 3.22 -3.25 14.04
CA TYR A 237 4.57 -3.58 13.68
C TYR A 237 5.33 -4.11 14.91
N PRO A 238 5.78 -5.32 14.98
CA PRO A 238 5.87 -6.35 13.93
C PRO A 238 4.73 -7.36 13.91
N SER A 239 3.91 -7.41 14.93
CA SER A 239 2.88 -8.45 15.09
C SER A 239 1.50 -7.83 15.21
N PRO A 240 0.55 -8.28 14.38
CA PRO A 240 -0.81 -7.79 14.43
C PRO A 240 -1.53 -8.32 15.68
N SER A 241 -1.90 -7.44 16.60
CA SER A 241 -2.80 -7.75 17.69
C SER A 241 -3.57 -6.53 18.18
N SER A 242 -4.76 -6.74 18.72
CA SER A 242 -5.56 -5.67 19.32
C SER A 242 -4.89 -5.09 20.57
N GLU A 243 -4.21 -5.93 21.33
CA GLU A 243 -3.44 -5.55 22.52
C GLU A 243 -2.29 -4.61 22.15
N HIS A 244 -1.54 -4.92 21.10
CA HIS A 244 -0.45 -4.07 20.63
C HIS A 244 -0.95 -2.67 20.22
N ASN A 245 -2.10 -2.61 19.54
CA ASN A 245 -2.72 -1.33 19.19
C ASN A 245 -3.13 -0.52 20.42
N ALA A 246 -3.70 -1.18 21.45
CA ALA A 246 -4.03 -0.53 22.71
C ALA A 246 -2.78 0.02 23.41
N GLN A 247 -1.69 -0.74 23.40
CA GLN A 247 -0.40 -0.33 23.98
C GLN A 247 0.19 0.89 23.23
N ILE A 248 0.09 0.95 21.91
CA ILE A 248 0.52 2.14 21.14
C ILE A 248 -0.29 3.37 21.53
N LEU A 249 -1.61 3.25 21.62
CA LEU A 249 -2.46 4.36 22.05
C LEU A 249 -2.13 4.83 23.48
N ARG A 250 -1.87 3.89 24.41
CA ARG A 250 -1.39 4.20 25.75
C ARG A 250 -0.03 4.91 25.72
N ALA A 251 0.91 4.42 24.91
CA ALA A 251 2.23 5.02 24.74
C ALA A 251 2.18 6.45 24.20
N ILE A 252 1.28 6.73 23.24
CA ILE A 252 1.10 8.10 22.73
C ILE A 252 0.55 9.02 23.82
N ARG A 253 -0.44 8.54 24.62
CA ARG A 253 -0.97 9.31 25.75
C ARG A 253 0.12 9.59 26.78
N ALA A 254 0.85 8.57 27.21
CA ALA A 254 1.97 8.72 28.14
C ALA A 254 3.02 9.71 27.63
N TYR A 255 3.36 9.66 26.33
CA TYR A 255 4.30 10.58 25.72
C TYR A 255 3.85 12.05 25.77
N LEU A 256 2.54 12.28 25.71
CA LEU A 256 1.97 13.64 25.72
C LEU A 256 1.69 14.17 27.14
N THR A 257 1.66 13.30 28.16
CA THR A 257 1.30 13.65 29.54
C THR A 257 2.44 13.48 30.55
N GLU A 258 3.41 12.62 30.25
CA GLU A 258 4.50 12.28 31.16
C GLU A 258 5.84 12.81 30.62
N ASP A 259 6.70 13.31 31.47
CA ASP A 259 8.03 13.83 31.08
C ASP A 259 8.92 12.68 30.55
N ASN A 260 8.96 11.55 31.24
CA ASN A 260 9.80 10.39 30.93
C ASN A 260 9.01 9.09 30.89
N PRO A 261 8.14 8.86 29.91
CA PRO A 261 7.34 7.64 29.85
C PRO A 261 8.24 6.42 29.66
N GLU A 262 7.91 5.36 30.37
CA GLU A 262 8.76 4.16 30.50
C GLU A 262 9.10 3.50 29.15
N PHE A 263 8.17 3.51 28.21
CA PHE A 263 8.38 2.89 26.90
C PHE A 263 9.55 3.51 26.12
N LEU A 264 9.93 4.77 26.38
CA LEU A 264 11.06 5.41 25.71
C LEU A 264 12.40 4.72 26.00
N LYS A 265 12.50 3.98 27.11
CA LYS A 265 13.68 3.18 27.44
C LYS A 265 13.92 2.04 26.43
N TYR A 266 12.87 1.60 25.77
CA TYR A 266 12.91 0.49 24.81
C TYR A 266 13.02 0.98 23.35
N VAL A 267 12.65 2.23 23.08
CA VAL A 267 12.68 2.82 21.74
C VAL A 267 14.11 2.97 21.25
N GLY A 268 14.39 2.48 20.04
CA GLY A 268 15.72 2.58 19.41
C GLY A 268 16.70 1.47 19.79
N ARG A 269 16.35 0.55 20.67
CA ARG A 269 17.15 -0.64 20.93
C ARG A 269 17.08 -1.58 19.71
N ASP A 270 18.24 -2.06 19.30
CA ASP A 270 18.34 -2.95 18.14
C ASP A 270 17.90 -4.36 18.54
N PHE A 271 16.77 -4.79 18.01
CA PHE A 271 16.27 -6.15 18.27
C PHE A 271 16.99 -7.14 17.35
N LYS A 272 17.62 -8.14 17.93
CA LYS A 272 18.38 -9.19 17.23
C LYS A 272 17.48 -10.25 16.56
N ASN A 273 16.25 -9.92 16.17
CA ASN A 273 15.40 -10.86 15.48
C ASN A 273 15.60 -10.73 13.96
N PHE A 274 16.46 -11.61 13.41
CA PHE A 274 16.78 -11.64 11.98
C PHE A 274 15.55 -11.93 11.12
N GLY A 275 14.72 -12.91 11.49
CA GLY A 275 13.54 -13.29 10.72
C GLY A 275 12.57 -12.13 10.55
N LEU A 276 12.36 -11.35 11.61
CA LEU A 276 11.51 -10.16 11.54
C LEU A 276 12.13 -9.05 10.68
N LYS A 277 13.43 -8.78 10.83
CA LYS A 277 14.13 -7.78 9.99
C LYS A 277 14.03 -8.17 8.50
N PHE A 278 14.22 -9.44 8.19
CA PHE A 278 14.11 -9.97 6.82
C PHE A 278 12.69 -9.82 6.27
N ASN A 279 11.67 -10.22 7.03
CA ASN A 279 10.26 -10.09 6.63
C ASN A 279 9.89 -8.61 6.37
N ILE A 280 10.30 -7.72 7.25
CA ILE A 280 10.11 -6.28 7.08
C ILE A 280 10.81 -5.75 5.83
N ALA A 281 12.04 -6.19 5.57
CA ALA A 281 12.78 -5.80 4.38
C ALA A 281 12.11 -6.31 3.10
N LEU A 282 11.64 -7.57 3.10
CA LEU A 282 10.93 -8.18 1.98
C LEU A 282 9.61 -7.45 1.67
N CYS A 283 8.78 -7.21 2.69
CA CYS A 283 7.51 -6.49 2.53
C CYS A 283 7.69 -5.05 2.03
N ASN A 284 8.84 -4.44 2.32
CA ASN A 284 9.17 -3.09 1.88
C ASN A 284 10.16 -3.04 0.70
N ALA A 285 10.54 -4.18 0.15
CA ALA A 285 11.38 -4.22 -1.04
C ALA A 285 10.76 -3.41 -2.17
N PHE A 286 11.58 -2.65 -2.91
CA PHE A 286 11.16 -1.80 -4.02
C PHE A 286 10.13 -0.70 -3.69
N ALA A 287 9.68 -0.56 -2.44
CA ALA A 287 8.76 0.51 -2.06
C ALA A 287 9.44 1.87 -2.17
N LEU A 288 8.96 2.70 -3.06
CA LEU A 288 9.37 4.09 -3.12
C LEU A 288 8.98 4.78 -1.81
N ARG A 289 9.93 5.45 -1.20
CA ARG A 289 9.70 6.18 0.03
C ARG A 289 9.68 7.67 -0.27
N VAL A 290 8.52 8.30 -0.15
CA VAL A 290 8.41 9.74 -0.31
C VAL A 290 9.38 10.42 0.66
N PRO A 291 10.31 11.28 0.20
CA PRO A 291 11.25 11.97 1.08
C PRO A 291 10.50 12.81 2.11
N PHE A 292 10.89 12.72 3.38
CA PHE A 292 10.35 13.60 4.41
C PHE A 292 11.08 14.93 4.38
N SER A 293 10.35 16.00 4.18
CA SER A 293 10.91 17.35 4.25
C SER A 293 10.60 17.99 5.60
N ARG A 294 11.59 18.04 6.49
CA ARG A 294 11.44 18.69 7.80
C ARG A 294 11.03 20.16 7.66
N LYS A 295 11.67 20.88 6.75
CA LYS A 295 11.38 22.29 6.48
C LYS A 295 9.92 22.53 6.07
N LYS A 296 9.37 21.65 5.21
CA LYS A 296 7.95 21.73 4.80
C LYS A 296 7.02 21.39 5.95
N ALA A 297 7.36 20.38 6.77
CA ALA A 297 6.58 20.01 7.94
C ALA A 297 6.55 21.14 8.98
N ASP A 298 7.70 21.71 9.32
CA ASP A 298 7.78 22.81 10.29
C ASP A 298 6.99 24.02 9.81
N ARG A 299 7.12 24.41 8.54
CA ARG A 299 6.32 25.51 7.97
C ARG A 299 4.81 25.23 8.04
N ALA A 300 4.37 24.01 7.72
CA ALA A 300 2.96 23.65 7.82
C ALA A 300 2.44 23.71 9.26
N ILE A 301 3.25 23.22 10.22
CA ILE A 301 2.92 23.28 11.65
C ILE A 301 2.84 24.74 12.14
N GLU A 302 3.79 25.59 11.74
CA GLU A 302 3.79 27.01 12.11
C GLU A 302 2.57 27.75 11.58
N LEU A 303 2.19 27.52 10.31
CA LEU A 303 0.96 28.07 9.74
C LEU A 303 -0.27 27.58 10.50
N ALA A 304 -0.36 26.29 10.80
CA ALA A 304 -1.47 25.74 11.56
C ALA A 304 -1.56 26.32 12.98
N LEU A 305 -0.41 26.46 13.67
CA LEU A 305 -0.35 27.08 15.00
C LEU A 305 -0.74 28.56 14.97
N ALA A 306 -0.29 29.31 13.96
CA ALA A 306 -0.64 30.70 13.79
C ALA A 306 -2.16 30.89 13.66
N GLU A 307 -2.83 30.05 12.85
CA GLU A 307 -4.29 30.05 12.71
C GLU A 307 -5.00 29.56 13.98
N TRP A 308 -4.43 28.53 14.64
CA TRP A 308 -4.99 28.00 15.89
C TRP A 308 -4.97 29.02 17.03
N ASN A 309 -3.90 29.80 17.13
CA ASN A 309 -3.74 30.80 18.17
C ASN A 309 -4.68 31.99 18.01
N LYS A 310 -5.21 32.25 16.82
CA LYS A 310 -6.25 33.28 16.60
C LYS A 310 -7.63 32.87 17.16
N LYS A 311 -7.84 31.57 17.42
CA LYS A 311 -9.12 31.06 17.92
C LYS A 311 -9.32 31.37 19.40
N THR A 312 -10.55 31.68 19.75
CA THR A 312 -10.96 31.79 21.15
C THR A 312 -10.98 30.44 21.85
N PRO A 313 -10.87 30.38 23.19
CA PRO A 313 -10.95 29.12 23.93
C PRO A 313 -12.20 28.29 23.59
N ASN A 314 -13.34 28.94 23.44
CA ASN A 314 -14.62 28.29 23.09
C ASN A 314 -14.57 27.65 21.69
N GLN A 315 -13.95 28.31 20.71
CA GLN A 315 -13.78 27.77 19.36
C GLN A 315 -12.82 26.57 19.35
N LYS A 316 -11.75 26.64 20.14
CA LYS A 316 -10.83 25.50 20.32
C LYS A 316 -11.54 24.31 20.96
N GLN A 317 -12.30 24.56 22.01
CA GLN A 317 -13.09 23.53 22.70
C GLN A 317 -14.17 22.94 21.78
N GLY A 318 -14.86 23.75 20.98
CA GLY A 318 -15.82 23.28 19.97
C GLY A 318 -15.18 22.31 18.98
N TRP A 319 -13.98 22.64 18.49
CA TRP A 319 -13.23 21.78 17.56
C TRP A 319 -12.88 20.41 18.17
N PHE A 320 -12.51 20.35 19.44
CA PHE A 320 -12.27 19.08 20.14
C PHE A 320 -13.57 18.32 20.44
N ASN A 321 -14.66 19.03 20.78
CA ASN A 321 -15.94 18.40 21.08
C ASN A 321 -16.51 17.65 19.87
N GLU A 322 -16.39 18.21 18.67
CA GLU A 322 -16.80 17.54 17.42
C GLU A 322 -16.07 16.19 17.25
N ARG A 323 -14.77 16.17 17.52
CA ARG A 323 -13.95 14.97 17.37
C ARG A 323 -14.25 13.93 18.45
N ARG A 324 -14.48 14.37 19.68
CA ARG A 324 -14.91 13.50 20.77
C ARG A 324 -16.28 12.87 20.47
N ALA A 325 -17.22 13.65 19.95
CA ALA A 325 -18.52 13.12 19.54
C ALA A 325 -18.37 12.06 18.42
N THR A 326 -17.56 12.34 17.41
CA THR A 326 -17.24 11.38 16.35
C THR A 326 -16.58 10.12 16.92
N GLN A 327 -15.61 10.26 17.83
CA GLN A 327 -14.94 9.10 18.45
C GLN A 327 -15.90 8.26 19.28
N LYS A 328 -16.84 8.90 19.97
CA LYS A 328 -17.88 8.18 20.73
C LYS A 328 -18.74 7.33 19.80
N LEU A 329 -19.21 7.88 18.69
CA LEU A 329 -19.98 7.13 17.68
C LEU A 329 -19.19 5.95 17.08
N ILE A 330 -17.89 6.13 16.82
CA ILE A 330 -17.01 5.06 16.33
C ILE A 330 -16.93 3.93 17.37
N ASN A 331 -16.73 4.28 18.65
CA ASN A 331 -16.63 3.31 19.72
C ASN A 331 -17.95 2.55 19.93
N GLU A 332 -19.09 3.25 19.90
CA GLU A 332 -20.42 2.63 20.02
C GLU A 332 -20.70 1.68 18.85
N ARG A 333 -20.30 2.04 17.65
CA ARG A 333 -20.42 1.15 16.49
C ARG A 333 -19.61 -0.13 16.67
N HIS A 334 -18.38 -0.02 17.15
CA HIS A 334 -17.54 -1.19 17.41
C HIS A 334 -18.11 -2.10 18.47
N LEU A 335 -18.64 -1.52 19.54
CA LEU A 335 -19.28 -2.30 20.61
C LEU A 335 -20.48 -3.09 20.06
N ARG A 336 -21.33 -2.47 19.22
CA ARG A 336 -22.46 -3.16 18.59
C ARG A 336 -22.01 -4.28 17.65
N GLU A 337 -20.94 -4.06 16.87
CA GLU A 337 -20.37 -5.08 15.98
C GLU A 337 -19.80 -6.26 16.78
N GLU A 338 -19.17 -6.03 17.93
CA GLU A 338 -18.67 -7.07 18.83
C GLU A 338 -19.82 -7.88 19.42
N LEU A 339 -20.85 -7.25 19.96
CA LEU A 339 -22.03 -7.93 20.50
C LEU A 339 -22.76 -8.77 19.46
N ASN A 340 -22.90 -8.27 18.23
CA ASN A 340 -23.55 -9.02 17.16
C ASN A 340 -22.75 -10.25 16.67
N ASN A 341 -21.43 -10.24 16.89
CA ASN A 341 -20.55 -11.37 16.54
C ASN A 341 -20.50 -12.43 17.65
N GLU A 342 -20.76 -12.07 18.91
CA GLU A 342 -20.84 -13.00 20.03
C GLU A 342 -22.16 -13.79 20.04
N VAL A 343 -23.22 -13.28 19.39
CA VAL A 343 -24.54 -13.91 19.30
C VAL A 343 -24.66 -14.89 18.10
N LYS A 344 -23.69 -14.92 17.21
CA LYS A 344 -23.61 -15.87 16.08
C LYS A 344 -22.66 -17.02 16.40
#